data_af20df77f853e1bcaea88ce9c69a574f
#
_entry.id   af20df77f853e1bcaea88ce9c69a574f
#
_cell.length_a   1.000
_cell.length_b   1.000
_cell.length_c   1.000
_cell.angle_alpha   90.00
_cell.angle_beta   90.00
_cell.angle_gamma   90.00
#
_symmetry.space_group_name_H-M   'P 1'
#
loop_
_entity.id
_entity.type
_entity.pdbx_description
1 polymer ?
#
loop_
_entity_poly.entity_id
_entity_poly.type
_entity_poly.pdbx_seq_one_letter_code
_entity_poly.pdbx_strand_id
1 'polypeptide(L)'
;MKRIAQLNNQINEWDEIATEIEGLKSLLELDDGSLTEEIEASVAKLESILAEKEITILLSGQYDQGNALLAIHAGAGGTDSQDWAAMLERMYLRWAELKGYKTEILDRTAGEEAGLKSVTISVQGDLAYGYLRCEKGVHRLVRLSPFDAAHRRHTSFALVEVLPEIEDDDEIVIRPEDIEIEVYKSSGAGGQNVQKNMTAVRLIHLATGLVVTCQNERSQSDRKSVV
;
A
#
# COMPACT_ATOMS: atom_id res chain seq x y z
N MET A 1 -18.76 -11.45 13.34
CA MET A 1 -18.27 -12.84 13.57
C MET A 1 -16.79 -12.98 13.23
N LYS A 2 -16.29 -12.62 12.04
CA LYS A 2 -14.83 -12.73 11.70
C LYS A 2 -13.92 -11.98 12.69
N ARG A 3 -14.25 -10.74 13.07
CA ARG A 3 -13.44 -9.92 14.01
C ARG A 3 -13.31 -10.54 15.40
N ILE A 4 -14.41 -11.14 15.91
CA ILE A 4 -14.39 -11.81 17.21
C ILE A 4 -13.49 -13.05 17.16
N ALA A 5 -13.55 -13.82 16.08
CA ALA A 5 -12.68 -14.98 15.90
C ALA A 5 -11.21 -14.59 15.82
N GLN A 6 -10.87 -13.51 15.10
CA GLN A 6 -9.51 -12.97 15.03
C GLN A 6 -8.98 -12.54 16.41
N LEU A 7 -9.78 -11.79 17.18
CA LEU A 7 -9.38 -11.35 18.52
C LEU A 7 -9.18 -12.52 19.48
N ASN A 8 -10.07 -13.52 19.41
CA ASN A 8 -9.91 -14.73 20.23
C ASN A 8 -8.64 -15.51 19.85
N ASN A 9 -8.33 -15.62 18.56
CA ASN A 9 -7.09 -16.26 18.12
C ASN A 9 -5.85 -15.51 18.63
N GLN A 10 -5.86 -14.17 18.58
CA GLN A 10 -4.77 -13.36 19.10
C GLN A 10 -4.59 -13.56 20.61
N ILE A 11 -5.69 -13.59 21.38
CA ILE A 11 -5.63 -13.84 22.82
C ILE A 11 -5.04 -15.22 23.08
N ASN A 12 -5.53 -16.25 22.42
CA ASN A 12 -5.04 -17.62 22.59
C ASN A 12 -3.55 -17.75 22.28
N GLU A 13 -3.06 -17.10 21.22
CA GLU A 13 -1.64 -17.09 20.87
C GLU A 13 -0.76 -16.47 21.97
N TRP A 14 -1.22 -15.38 22.60
CA TRP A 14 -0.51 -14.78 23.73
C TRP A 14 -0.55 -15.64 24.98
N ASP A 15 -1.68 -16.29 25.26
CA ASP A 15 -1.83 -17.21 26.40
C ASP A 15 -0.93 -18.46 26.22
N GLU A 16 -0.79 -18.97 24.99
CA GLU A 16 0.13 -20.06 24.67
C GLU A 16 1.60 -19.66 24.93
N ILE A 17 2.02 -18.47 24.45
CA ILE A 17 3.37 -17.95 24.70
C ILE A 17 3.62 -17.79 26.21
N ALA A 18 2.66 -17.22 26.95
CA ALA A 18 2.79 -17.05 28.39
C ALA A 18 2.94 -18.38 29.13
N THR A 19 2.13 -19.37 28.72
CA THR A 19 2.17 -20.73 29.31
C THR A 19 3.50 -21.42 29.02
N GLU A 20 4.03 -21.28 27.78
CA GLU A 20 5.33 -21.86 27.39
C GLU A 20 6.48 -21.23 28.20
N ILE A 21 6.45 -19.90 28.42
CA ILE A 21 7.43 -19.19 29.23
C ILE A 21 7.39 -19.68 30.71
N GLU A 22 6.19 -19.85 31.29
CA GLU A 22 6.05 -20.36 32.67
C GLU A 22 6.53 -21.81 32.77
N GLY A 23 6.25 -22.62 31.76
CA GLY A 23 6.77 -23.99 31.65
C GLY A 23 8.29 -24.05 31.62
N LEU A 24 8.92 -23.20 30.77
CA LEU A 24 10.39 -23.13 30.72
C LEU A 24 11.03 -22.62 31.99
N LYS A 25 10.40 -21.65 32.69
CA LYS A 25 10.87 -21.21 34.01
C LYS A 25 10.84 -22.35 35.02
N SER A 26 9.76 -23.11 35.05
CA SER A 26 9.63 -24.25 35.97
C SER A 26 10.63 -25.36 35.65
N LEU A 27 10.92 -25.60 34.39
CA LEU A 27 11.96 -26.55 33.95
C LEU A 27 13.36 -26.09 34.38
N LEU A 28 13.65 -24.78 34.20
CA LEU A 28 14.94 -24.19 34.58
C LEU A 28 15.21 -24.30 36.11
N GLU A 29 14.16 -24.17 36.95
CA GLU A 29 14.26 -24.31 38.37
C GLU A 29 14.53 -25.76 38.84
N LEU A 30 14.15 -26.73 38.01
CA LEU A 30 14.29 -28.16 38.28
C LEU A 30 15.51 -28.79 37.58
N ASP A 31 16.12 -28.06 36.62
CA ASP A 31 17.21 -28.57 35.80
C ASP A 31 18.52 -28.68 36.61
N ASP A 32 19.13 -29.84 36.53
CA ASP A 32 20.46 -30.16 37.08
C ASP A 32 21.58 -29.92 36.07
N GLY A 33 21.28 -29.26 34.93
CA GLY A 33 22.17 -29.01 33.82
C GLY A 33 22.03 -30.01 32.66
N SER A 34 21.08 -30.95 32.73
CA SER A 34 20.86 -31.97 31.69
C SER A 34 19.98 -31.50 30.53
N LEU A 35 19.12 -30.48 30.76
CA LEU A 35 18.16 -29.97 29.82
C LEU A 35 18.53 -28.58 29.24
N THR A 36 19.71 -28.07 29.55
CA THR A 36 20.14 -26.71 29.19
C THR A 36 20.06 -26.46 27.69
N GLU A 37 20.52 -27.40 26.84
CA GLU A 37 20.48 -27.25 25.39
C GLU A 37 19.03 -27.20 24.84
N GLU A 38 18.10 -27.98 25.40
CA GLU A 38 16.69 -27.98 24.99
C GLU A 38 15.99 -26.70 25.43
N ILE A 39 16.30 -26.19 26.60
CA ILE A 39 15.79 -24.91 27.13
C ILE A 39 16.29 -23.76 26.24
N GLU A 40 17.59 -23.72 25.92
CA GLU A 40 18.16 -22.69 25.04
C GLU A 40 17.51 -22.70 23.64
N ALA A 41 17.30 -23.87 23.06
CA ALA A 41 16.62 -24.00 21.76
C ALA A 41 15.15 -23.49 21.84
N SER A 42 14.45 -23.79 22.92
CA SER A 42 13.07 -23.33 23.11
C SER A 42 13.00 -21.82 23.35
N VAL A 43 13.93 -21.24 24.10
CA VAL A 43 14.04 -19.79 24.29
C VAL A 43 14.32 -19.09 22.97
N ALA A 44 15.26 -19.57 22.15
CA ALA A 44 15.57 -18.99 20.86
C ALA A 44 14.36 -19.03 19.90
N LYS A 45 13.56 -20.09 19.95
CA LYS A 45 12.30 -20.17 19.20
C LYS A 45 11.29 -19.14 19.66
N LEU A 46 11.10 -18.98 20.97
CA LEU A 46 10.19 -17.97 21.55
C LEU A 46 10.65 -16.55 21.22
N GLU A 47 11.94 -16.26 21.27
CA GLU A 47 12.49 -14.96 20.87
C GLU A 47 12.18 -14.64 19.41
N SER A 48 12.27 -15.62 18.51
CA SER A 48 11.89 -15.44 17.11
C SER A 48 10.40 -15.14 16.93
N ILE A 49 9.52 -15.83 17.68
CA ILE A 49 8.08 -15.60 17.66
C ILE A 49 7.76 -14.20 18.21
N LEU A 50 8.39 -13.80 19.32
CA LEU A 50 8.19 -12.47 19.90
C LEU A 50 8.64 -11.36 18.95
N ALA A 51 9.78 -11.52 18.28
CA ALA A 51 10.24 -10.54 17.28
C ALA A 51 9.24 -10.35 16.12
N GLU A 52 8.60 -11.42 15.66
CA GLU A 52 7.53 -11.30 14.64
C GLU A 52 6.29 -10.57 15.22
N LYS A 53 5.92 -10.84 16.46
CA LYS A 53 4.78 -10.18 17.13
C LYS A 53 5.05 -8.70 17.40
N GLU A 54 6.29 -8.32 17.74
CA GLU A 54 6.68 -6.91 17.89
C GLU A 54 6.44 -6.10 16.61
N ILE A 55 6.80 -6.66 15.44
CA ILE A 55 6.52 -6.02 14.16
C ILE A 55 5.01 -5.81 13.98
N THR A 56 4.20 -6.81 14.33
CA THR A 56 2.73 -6.73 14.23
C THR A 56 2.15 -5.61 15.11
N ILE A 57 2.70 -5.40 16.30
CA ILE A 57 2.28 -4.32 17.22
C ILE A 57 2.64 -2.94 16.65
N LEU A 58 3.78 -2.82 15.97
CA LEU A 58 4.21 -1.58 15.32
C LEU A 58 3.32 -1.19 14.14
N LEU A 59 2.66 -2.17 13.49
CA LEU A 59 1.71 -1.96 12.42
C LEU A 59 0.30 -1.66 12.99
N SER A 60 0.15 -0.50 13.65
CA SER A 60 -1.07 -0.08 14.36
C SER A 60 -1.80 1.10 13.69
N GLY A 61 -1.46 1.45 12.47
CA GLY A 61 -2.13 2.49 11.69
C GLY A 61 -3.57 2.11 11.34
N GLN A 62 -4.40 3.12 11.09
CA GLN A 62 -5.85 2.95 10.82
C GLN A 62 -6.15 1.90 9.73
N TYR A 63 -5.33 1.83 8.69
CA TYR A 63 -5.52 0.93 7.54
C TYR A 63 -4.55 -0.27 7.55
N ASP A 64 -3.62 -0.35 8.51
CA ASP A 64 -2.55 -1.35 8.51
C ASP A 64 -3.06 -2.79 8.54
N GLN A 65 -4.22 -3.01 9.18
CA GLN A 65 -4.84 -4.34 9.28
C GLN A 65 -5.59 -4.76 8.02
N GLY A 66 -5.76 -3.85 7.04
CA GLY A 66 -6.53 -4.07 5.83
C GLY A 66 -5.74 -4.72 4.70
N ASN A 67 -6.48 -4.99 3.62
CA ASN A 67 -5.93 -5.42 2.35
C ASN A 67 -5.17 -4.27 1.67
N ALA A 68 -4.34 -4.61 0.69
CA ALA A 68 -3.57 -3.64 -0.07
C ALA A 68 -3.82 -3.75 -1.58
N LEU A 69 -3.79 -2.60 -2.24
CA LEU A 69 -3.65 -2.47 -3.68
C LEU A 69 -2.20 -2.09 -3.98
N LEU A 70 -1.48 -2.98 -4.66
CA LEU A 70 -0.09 -2.81 -5.05
C LEU A 70 -0.05 -2.50 -6.55
N ALA A 71 0.42 -1.32 -6.93
CA ALA A 71 0.66 -0.95 -8.31
C ALA A 71 2.16 -0.79 -8.58
N ILE A 72 2.64 -1.36 -9.68
CA ILE A 72 4.03 -1.31 -10.11
C ILE A 72 4.07 -0.70 -11.50
N HIS A 73 4.85 0.35 -11.69
CA HIS A 73 5.02 1.04 -12.95
C HIS A 73 6.49 1.05 -13.37
N ALA A 74 6.77 0.66 -14.61
CA ALA A 74 8.10 0.81 -15.18
C ALA A 74 8.45 2.31 -15.28
N GLY A 75 9.62 2.68 -14.79
CA GLY A 75 10.13 4.04 -14.85
C GLY A 75 11.21 4.22 -15.92
N ALA A 76 12.19 5.07 -15.65
CA ALA A 76 13.30 5.30 -16.56
C ALA A 76 14.20 4.06 -16.70
N GLY A 77 14.58 3.72 -17.94
CA GLY A 77 15.46 2.57 -18.24
C GLY A 77 15.03 1.74 -19.47
N GLY A 78 13.96 2.14 -20.17
CA GLY A 78 13.49 1.43 -21.37
C GLY A 78 13.09 -0.02 -21.08
N THR A 79 13.50 -0.97 -21.94
CA THR A 79 13.22 -2.40 -21.80
C THR A 79 13.72 -2.97 -20.46
N ASP A 80 14.89 -2.51 -19.96
CA ASP A 80 15.42 -2.93 -18.66
C ASP A 80 14.50 -2.55 -17.50
N SER A 81 13.82 -1.38 -17.54
CA SER A 81 12.88 -0.97 -16.51
C SER A 81 11.58 -1.77 -16.55
N GLN A 82 11.14 -2.15 -17.74
CA GLN A 82 9.96 -3.02 -17.92
C GLN A 82 10.23 -4.43 -17.40
N ASP A 83 11.43 -4.96 -17.62
CA ASP A 83 11.85 -6.24 -17.06
C ASP A 83 12.01 -6.16 -15.53
N TRP A 84 12.54 -5.04 -15.01
CA TRP A 84 12.61 -4.80 -13.58
C TRP A 84 11.21 -4.80 -12.93
N ALA A 85 10.21 -4.16 -13.55
CA ALA A 85 8.83 -4.20 -13.07
C ALA A 85 8.26 -5.63 -13.01
N ALA A 86 8.57 -6.47 -14.00
CA ALA A 86 8.17 -7.88 -13.98
C ALA A 86 8.90 -8.71 -12.89
N MET A 87 10.14 -8.36 -12.59
CA MET A 87 10.87 -8.99 -11.48
C MET A 87 10.24 -8.62 -10.14
N LEU A 88 9.85 -7.35 -9.93
CA LEU A 88 9.14 -6.88 -8.74
C LEU A 88 7.77 -7.55 -8.61
N GLU A 89 6.98 -7.64 -9.69
CA GLU A 89 5.72 -8.40 -9.70
C GLU A 89 5.93 -9.80 -9.12
N ARG A 90 6.87 -10.54 -9.68
CA ARG A 90 7.17 -11.90 -9.24
C ARG A 90 7.65 -11.96 -7.78
N MET A 91 8.46 -11.00 -7.35
CA MET A 91 8.95 -10.90 -5.98
C MET A 91 7.79 -10.73 -4.98
N TYR A 92 6.89 -9.78 -5.24
CA TYR A 92 5.76 -9.53 -4.34
C TYR A 92 4.72 -10.64 -4.37
N LEU A 93 4.43 -11.24 -5.52
CA LEU A 93 3.56 -12.41 -5.60
C LEU A 93 4.12 -13.58 -4.80
N ARG A 94 5.43 -13.84 -4.89
CA ARG A 94 6.09 -14.89 -4.12
C ARG A 94 6.09 -14.60 -2.63
N TRP A 95 6.32 -13.36 -2.23
CA TRP A 95 6.23 -12.94 -0.84
C TRP A 95 4.81 -13.14 -0.29
N ALA A 96 3.79 -12.73 -1.04
CA ALA A 96 2.40 -12.89 -0.66
C ALA A 96 2.02 -14.38 -0.48
N GLU A 97 2.50 -15.25 -1.39
CA GLU A 97 2.32 -16.69 -1.28
C GLU A 97 2.95 -17.26 0.01
N LEU A 98 4.18 -16.85 0.33
CA LEU A 98 4.89 -17.28 1.55
C LEU A 98 4.18 -16.81 2.84
N LYS A 99 3.52 -15.65 2.81
CA LYS A 99 2.71 -15.13 3.92
C LYS A 99 1.29 -15.71 3.95
N GLY A 100 0.90 -16.53 2.95
CA GLY A 100 -0.44 -17.11 2.85
C GLY A 100 -1.52 -16.12 2.42
N TYR A 101 -1.12 -14.99 1.80
CA TYR A 101 -2.06 -13.99 1.30
C TYR A 101 -2.68 -14.42 -0.03
N LYS A 102 -3.94 -14.05 -0.23
CA LYS A 102 -4.62 -14.23 -1.50
C LYS A 102 -4.30 -13.04 -2.40
N THR A 103 -3.84 -13.30 -3.62
CA THR A 103 -3.51 -12.26 -4.61
C THR A 103 -4.39 -12.39 -5.84
N GLU A 104 -4.78 -11.23 -6.40
CA GLU A 104 -5.52 -11.13 -7.65
C GLU A 104 -4.92 -10.00 -8.50
N ILE A 105 -4.59 -10.31 -9.75
CA ILE A 105 -4.12 -9.31 -10.71
C ILE A 105 -5.33 -8.61 -11.29
N LEU A 106 -5.51 -7.33 -10.97
CA LEU A 106 -6.64 -6.52 -11.43
C LEU A 106 -6.41 -5.95 -12.83
N ASP A 107 -5.18 -5.48 -13.09
CA ASP A 107 -4.77 -4.97 -14.39
C ASP A 107 -3.30 -5.30 -14.65
N ARG A 108 -2.96 -5.54 -15.91
CA ARG A 108 -1.60 -5.88 -16.33
C ARG A 108 -1.34 -5.45 -17.76
N THR A 109 -0.45 -4.50 -17.93
CA THR A 109 -0.02 -4.00 -19.24
C THR A 109 1.36 -4.54 -19.55
N ALA A 110 1.47 -5.36 -20.61
CA ALA A 110 2.74 -5.93 -21.06
C ALA A 110 3.69 -4.85 -21.60
N GLY A 111 4.99 -5.10 -21.47
CA GLY A 111 6.04 -4.32 -22.12
C GLY A 111 6.02 -4.48 -23.65
N GLU A 112 6.76 -3.63 -24.33
CA GLU A 112 6.83 -3.66 -25.82
C GLU A 112 7.68 -4.82 -26.33
N GLU A 113 8.83 -5.04 -25.71
CA GLU A 113 9.78 -6.12 -26.07
C GLU A 113 9.89 -7.16 -24.98
N ALA A 114 9.86 -6.74 -23.72
CA ALA A 114 9.93 -7.62 -22.54
C ALA A 114 9.31 -6.97 -21.32
N GLY A 115 9.00 -7.77 -20.29
CA GLY A 115 8.55 -7.28 -19.01
C GLY A 115 7.16 -6.66 -18.99
N LEU A 116 6.96 -5.63 -18.19
CA LEU A 116 5.68 -4.97 -17.91
C LEU A 116 5.83 -3.44 -17.99
N LYS A 117 4.82 -2.75 -18.53
CA LYS A 117 4.66 -1.31 -18.34
C LYS A 117 4.05 -0.98 -16.98
N SER A 118 3.00 -1.72 -16.62
CA SER A 118 2.34 -1.59 -15.32
C SER A 118 1.63 -2.87 -14.92
N VAL A 119 1.44 -3.05 -13.62
CA VAL A 119 0.58 -4.09 -13.05
C VAL A 119 -0.05 -3.56 -11.77
N THR A 120 -1.32 -3.89 -11.55
CA THR A 120 -2.04 -3.63 -10.31
C THR A 120 -2.51 -4.95 -9.73
N ILE A 121 -2.17 -5.19 -8.47
CA ILE A 121 -2.41 -6.45 -7.75
C ILE A 121 -3.19 -6.12 -6.47
N SER A 122 -4.32 -6.79 -6.25
CA SER A 122 -4.98 -6.84 -4.94
C SER A 122 -4.29 -7.91 -4.10
N VAL A 123 -3.89 -7.54 -2.89
CA VAL A 123 -3.27 -8.44 -1.90
C VAL A 123 -4.17 -8.48 -0.67
N GLN A 124 -4.82 -9.62 -0.46
CA GLN A 124 -5.83 -9.80 0.58
C GLN A 124 -5.26 -10.66 1.72
N GLY A 125 -5.25 -10.10 2.91
CA GLY A 125 -4.79 -10.77 4.11
C GLY A 125 -4.60 -9.81 5.28
N ASP A 126 -4.44 -10.38 6.47
CA ASP A 126 -4.26 -9.60 7.69
C ASP A 126 -2.91 -8.85 7.65
N LEU A 127 -2.92 -7.55 7.94
CA LEU A 127 -1.76 -6.66 7.89
C LEU A 127 -1.09 -6.53 6.50
N ALA A 128 -1.76 -6.91 5.41
CA ALA A 128 -1.18 -6.84 4.07
C ALA A 128 -0.75 -5.41 3.71
N TYR A 129 -1.61 -4.42 3.99
CA TYR A 129 -1.26 -3.01 3.78
C TYR A 129 -0.15 -2.54 4.72
N GLY A 130 -0.20 -2.92 5.99
CA GLY A 130 0.80 -2.54 6.98
C GLY A 130 2.23 -2.92 6.57
N TYR A 131 2.42 -4.13 6.05
CA TYR A 131 3.71 -4.57 5.54
C TYR A 131 4.09 -3.87 4.22
N LEU A 132 3.16 -3.83 3.26
CA LEU A 132 3.45 -3.32 1.92
C LEU A 132 3.66 -1.80 1.87
N ARG A 133 3.04 -1.02 2.76
CA ARG A 133 3.19 0.45 2.77
C ARG A 133 4.64 0.91 2.89
N CYS A 134 5.50 0.11 3.53
CA CYS A 134 6.92 0.42 3.69
C CYS A 134 7.70 0.28 2.37
N GLU A 135 7.15 -0.46 1.41
CA GLU A 135 7.72 -0.67 0.08
C GLU A 135 7.37 0.45 -0.92
N LYS A 136 6.49 1.38 -0.54
CA LYS A 136 6.08 2.48 -1.41
C LYS A 136 7.26 3.37 -1.77
N GLY A 137 7.52 3.51 -3.07
CA GLY A 137 8.58 4.39 -3.56
C GLY A 137 9.21 3.94 -4.86
N VAL A 138 10.36 4.52 -5.19
CA VAL A 138 11.12 4.22 -6.40
C VAL A 138 12.15 3.14 -6.11
N HIS A 139 12.02 2.01 -6.77
CA HIS A 139 12.91 0.87 -6.68
C HIS A 139 13.97 0.93 -7.78
N ARG A 140 15.24 0.86 -7.40
CA ARG A 140 16.39 0.95 -8.29
C ARG A 140 17.05 -0.41 -8.50
N LEU A 141 17.25 -0.78 -9.76
CA LEU A 141 18.04 -1.94 -10.14
C LEU A 141 19.33 -1.50 -10.86
N VAL A 142 20.46 -2.05 -10.48
CA VAL A 142 21.74 -1.89 -11.17
C VAL A 142 22.27 -3.27 -11.50
N ARG A 143 22.28 -3.61 -12.81
CA ARG A 143 22.79 -4.91 -13.29
C ARG A 143 23.41 -4.78 -14.67
N LEU A 144 24.07 -5.83 -15.14
CA LEU A 144 24.43 -5.98 -16.55
C LEU A 144 23.12 -6.18 -17.34
N SER A 145 22.88 -5.36 -18.37
CA SER A 145 21.65 -5.46 -19.16
C SER A 145 21.67 -6.72 -20.03
N PRO A 146 20.65 -7.57 -19.96
CA PRO A 146 20.49 -8.69 -20.89
C PRO A 146 20.02 -8.24 -22.28
N PHE A 147 19.57 -6.99 -22.42
CA PHE A 147 19.06 -6.41 -23.66
C PHE A 147 20.11 -5.56 -24.39
N ASP A 148 21.24 -5.28 -23.76
CA ASP A 148 22.36 -4.55 -24.40
C ASP A 148 23.38 -5.54 -24.98
N ALA A 149 23.59 -5.49 -26.31
CA ALA A 149 24.55 -6.32 -26.99
C ALA A 149 26.00 -6.16 -26.48
N ALA A 150 26.30 -5.01 -25.89
CA ALA A 150 27.60 -4.72 -25.26
C ALA A 150 27.69 -5.15 -23.79
N HIS A 151 26.63 -5.75 -23.22
CA HIS A 151 26.52 -6.19 -21.82
C HIS A 151 26.97 -5.14 -20.81
N ARG A 152 26.66 -3.86 -21.07
CA ARG A 152 26.99 -2.77 -20.16
C ARG A 152 26.09 -2.78 -18.93
N ARG A 153 26.60 -2.18 -17.84
CA ARG A 153 25.84 -1.99 -16.61
C ARG A 153 24.84 -0.86 -16.79
N HIS A 154 23.56 -1.18 -16.64
CA HIS A 154 22.45 -0.22 -16.71
C HIS A 154 21.82 -0.01 -15.34
N THR A 155 21.25 1.17 -15.15
CA THR A 155 20.43 1.51 -14.00
C THR A 155 18.98 1.70 -14.48
N SER A 156 18.07 0.98 -13.84
CA SER A 156 16.65 0.99 -14.16
C SER A 156 15.85 1.35 -12.92
N PHE A 157 14.72 2.01 -13.11
CA PHE A 157 13.83 2.41 -12.03
C PHE A 157 12.42 1.87 -12.28
N ALA A 158 11.74 1.51 -11.19
CA ALA A 158 10.32 1.19 -11.17
C ALA A 158 9.66 1.88 -9.98
N LEU A 159 8.46 2.39 -10.15
CA LEU A 159 7.66 2.97 -9.09
C LEU A 159 6.77 1.88 -8.52
N VAL A 160 6.79 1.75 -7.20
CA VAL A 160 5.85 0.92 -6.43
C VAL A 160 4.93 1.84 -5.66
N GLU A 161 3.64 1.72 -5.90
CA GLU A 161 2.59 2.42 -5.17
C GLU A 161 1.79 1.42 -4.36
N VAL A 162 1.49 1.80 -3.13
CA VAL A 162 0.69 0.97 -2.22
C VAL A 162 -0.43 1.83 -1.67
N LEU A 163 -1.65 1.35 -1.85
CA LEU A 163 -2.87 1.96 -1.34
C LEU A 163 -3.62 0.95 -0.47
N PRO A 164 -4.29 1.39 0.62
CA PRO A 164 -5.20 0.52 1.34
C PRO A 164 -6.44 0.24 0.49
N GLU A 165 -6.96 -0.98 0.55
CA GLU A 165 -8.29 -1.29 0.05
C GLU A 165 -9.30 -0.82 1.10
N ILE A 166 -10.02 0.25 0.79
CA ILE A 166 -11.05 0.82 1.67
C ILE A 166 -12.37 0.14 1.32
N GLU A 167 -12.96 -0.59 2.27
CA GLU A 167 -14.34 -1.02 2.17
C GLU A 167 -15.23 0.23 2.38
N ASP A 168 -16.19 0.45 1.49
CA ASP A 168 -17.07 1.65 1.40
C ASP A 168 -18.00 1.83 2.62
N ASP A 169 -17.46 1.93 3.82
CA ASP A 169 -18.29 2.14 5.04
C ASP A 169 -18.33 3.59 5.54
N ASP A 170 -17.54 4.48 4.98
CA ASP A 170 -17.61 5.91 5.27
C ASP A 170 -18.09 6.69 4.05
N GLU A 171 -19.40 6.68 3.82
CA GLU A 171 -20.02 7.61 2.90
C GLU A 171 -19.75 9.05 3.41
N ILE A 172 -18.77 9.70 2.79
CA ILE A 172 -18.44 11.10 3.10
C ILE A 172 -19.66 11.94 2.68
N VAL A 173 -20.51 12.24 3.64
CA VAL A 173 -21.69 13.11 3.42
C VAL A 173 -21.23 14.55 3.42
N ILE A 174 -21.10 15.14 2.24
CA ILE A 174 -20.85 16.56 2.08
C ILE A 174 -22.19 17.29 2.13
N ARG A 175 -22.41 18.09 3.18
CA ARG A 175 -23.63 18.87 3.31
C ARG A 175 -23.55 20.12 2.45
N PRO A 176 -24.64 20.53 1.76
CA PRO A 176 -24.62 21.76 0.96
C PRO A 176 -24.25 23.02 1.77
N GLU A 177 -24.53 23.04 3.07
CA GLU A 177 -24.22 24.13 4.01
C GLU A 177 -22.70 24.24 4.32
N ASP A 178 -21.93 23.15 4.10
CA ASP A 178 -20.48 23.11 4.32
C ASP A 178 -19.69 23.55 3.08
N ILE A 179 -20.38 23.87 1.97
CA ILE A 179 -19.76 24.27 0.72
C ILE A 179 -20.07 25.73 0.42
N GLU A 180 -19.03 26.54 0.26
CA GLU A 180 -19.11 27.86 -0.32
C GLU A 180 -18.80 27.83 -1.81
N ILE A 181 -19.70 28.37 -2.63
CA ILE A 181 -19.55 28.39 -4.09
C ILE A 181 -19.22 29.82 -4.52
N GLU A 182 -18.01 30.02 -4.97
CA GLU A 182 -17.56 31.28 -5.57
C GLU A 182 -17.52 31.19 -7.09
N VAL A 183 -18.03 32.22 -7.76
CA VAL A 183 -17.90 32.36 -9.21
C VAL A 183 -16.97 33.52 -9.54
N TYR A 184 -16.00 33.28 -10.41
CA TYR A 184 -15.01 34.29 -10.80
C TYR A 184 -14.75 34.26 -12.32
N LYS A 185 -13.99 35.24 -12.79
CA LYS A 185 -13.65 35.32 -14.21
C LYS A 185 -12.59 34.27 -14.55
N SER A 186 -12.86 33.42 -15.55
CA SER A 186 -11.85 32.46 -16.01
C SER A 186 -10.66 33.17 -16.63
N SER A 187 -9.46 32.71 -16.27
CA SER A 187 -8.19 33.21 -16.84
C SER A 187 -7.82 32.34 -18.05
N GLY A 188 -7.69 32.94 -19.24
CA GLY A 188 -7.26 32.23 -20.45
C GLY A 188 -7.33 33.12 -21.69
N ALA A 189 -6.68 32.69 -22.76
CA ALA A 189 -6.78 33.29 -24.07
C ALA A 189 -8.16 33.03 -24.67
N GLY A 190 -9.08 33.99 -24.59
CA GLY A 190 -10.42 33.90 -25.09
C GLY A 190 -10.97 35.25 -25.52
N GLY A 191 -11.97 35.27 -26.42
CA GLY A 191 -12.60 36.49 -26.92
C GLY A 191 -13.42 37.23 -25.86
N GLN A 192 -14.09 38.34 -26.26
CA GLN A 192 -14.82 39.26 -25.38
C GLN A 192 -15.82 38.58 -24.40
N ASN A 193 -16.31 37.37 -24.71
CA ASN A 193 -17.29 36.66 -23.91
C ASN A 193 -16.65 36.04 -22.64
N VAL A 194 -15.39 35.59 -22.72
CA VAL A 194 -14.66 34.97 -21.60
C VAL A 194 -14.26 36.04 -20.54
N GLN A 195 -13.98 37.27 -21.01
CA GLN A 195 -13.57 38.38 -20.13
C GLN A 195 -14.76 39.08 -19.44
N LYS A 196 -15.99 38.97 -19.99
CA LYS A 196 -17.18 39.64 -19.44
C LYS A 196 -17.98 38.80 -18.47
N ASN A 197 -17.97 37.48 -18.61
CA ASN A 197 -18.79 36.57 -17.83
C ASN A 197 -17.97 35.85 -16.73
N MET A 198 -18.49 35.83 -15.51
CA MET A 198 -17.93 35.04 -14.39
C MET A 198 -18.38 33.58 -14.59
N THR A 199 -17.58 32.77 -15.28
CA THR A 199 -17.94 31.40 -15.59
C THR A 199 -17.10 30.37 -14.82
N ALA A 200 -15.93 30.74 -14.30
CA ALA A 200 -15.13 29.86 -13.48
C ALA A 200 -15.79 29.64 -12.11
N VAL A 201 -15.75 28.41 -11.62
CA VAL A 201 -16.34 28.01 -10.35
C VAL A 201 -15.22 27.57 -9.39
N ARG A 202 -15.31 28.02 -8.15
CA ARG A 202 -14.49 27.56 -7.02
C ARG A 202 -15.44 27.05 -5.95
N LEU A 203 -15.19 25.83 -5.48
CA LEU A 203 -15.85 25.27 -4.32
C LEU A 203 -14.87 25.27 -3.15
N ILE A 204 -15.32 25.74 -2.01
CA ILE A 204 -14.56 25.76 -0.76
C ILE A 204 -15.35 24.94 0.25
N HIS A 205 -14.74 23.87 0.75
CA HIS A 205 -15.31 23.11 1.85
C HIS A 205 -14.89 23.74 3.17
N LEU A 206 -15.85 24.36 3.87
CA LEU A 206 -15.63 25.23 5.03
C LEU A 206 -14.97 24.48 6.21
N ALA A 207 -15.33 23.21 6.41
CA ALA A 207 -14.84 22.42 7.53
C ALA A 207 -13.35 22.01 7.38
N THR A 208 -12.90 21.72 6.14
CA THR A 208 -11.53 21.23 5.87
C THR A 208 -10.65 22.29 5.22
N GLY A 209 -11.21 23.40 4.72
CA GLY A 209 -10.50 24.40 3.94
C GLY A 209 -10.06 23.91 2.54
N LEU A 210 -10.57 22.76 2.09
CA LEU A 210 -10.26 22.21 0.76
C LEU A 210 -10.88 23.13 -0.31
N VAL A 211 -10.08 23.50 -1.31
CA VAL A 211 -10.50 24.37 -2.41
C VAL A 211 -10.32 23.65 -3.73
N VAL A 212 -11.42 23.50 -4.47
CA VAL A 212 -11.39 22.91 -5.81
C VAL A 212 -11.89 23.94 -6.84
N THR A 213 -11.23 24.03 -8.00
CA THR A 213 -11.58 25.00 -9.03
C THR A 213 -11.74 24.32 -10.39
N CYS A 214 -12.79 24.72 -11.12
CA CYS A 214 -13.05 24.25 -12.49
C CYS A 214 -13.21 25.42 -13.46
N GLN A 215 -12.46 25.36 -14.59
CA GLN A 215 -12.51 26.37 -15.65
C GLN A 215 -12.71 25.77 -17.05
N ASN A 216 -12.61 24.43 -17.19
CA ASN A 216 -12.50 23.76 -18.49
C ASN A 216 -13.84 23.49 -19.19
N GLU A 217 -14.95 23.48 -18.46
CA GLU A 217 -16.28 23.21 -19.02
C GLU A 217 -16.93 24.46 -19.65
N ARG A 218 -17.86 24.24 -20.61
CA ARG A 218 -18.49 25.33 -21.36
C ARG A 218 -19.51 26.11 -20.54
N SER A 219 -20.29 25.45 -19.70
CA SER A 219 -21.33 26.09 -18.90
C SER A 219 -20.98 26.12 -17.42
N GLN A 220 -21.56 27.09 -16.71
CA GLN A 220 -21.42 27.17 -15.24
C GLN A 220 -22.07 25.99 -14.52
N SER A 221 -23.14 25.43 -15.08
CA SER A 221 -23.83 24.27 -14.53
C SER A 221 -22.96 23.03 -14.63
N ASP A 222 -22.35 22.80 -15.80
CA ASP A 222 -21.45 21.65 -16.02
C ASP A 222 -20.22 21.72 -15.14
N ARG A 223 -19.67 22.94 -14.91
CA ARG A 223 -18.53 23.18 -14.01
C ARG A 223 -18.86 22.86 -12.53
N LYS A 224 -20.14 23.07 -12.10
CA LYS A 224 -20.56 22.69 -10.76
C LYS A 224 -20.75 21.19 -10.59
N SER A 225 -21.06 20.46 -11.65
CA SER A 225 -21.26 19.01 -11.60
C SER A 225 -19.95 18.20 -11.72
N VAL A 226 -18.86 18.82 -12.17
CA VAL A 226 -17.53 18.19 -12.32
C VAL A 226 -16.65 18.40 -11.07
N VAL A 227 -16.99 19.34 -10.21
CA VAL A 227 -16.30 19.66 -8.96
C VAL A 227 -17.01 19.00 -7.78
#